data_579fe56079bc9091b6f618635981b5c7
#
_entry.id   579fe56079bc9091b6f618635981b5c7
#
_cell.length_a   1.000
_cell.length_b   1.000
_cell.length_c   1.000
_cell.angle_alpha   90.00
_cell.angle_beta   90.00
_cell.angle_gamma   90.00
#
_symmetry.space_group_name_H-M   'P 1'
#
loop_
_entity.id
_entity.type
_entity.pdbx_description
1 polymer ?
#
loop_
_entity_poly.entity_id
_entity_poly.type
_entity_poly.pdbx_seq_one_letter_code
_entity_poly.pdbx_strand_id
1 'polypeptide(L)'
;MKKILLTAGFTLFAWGSTCLAQSTYFSDSKEWLRKAEACKPELSYQTISPVKVVRSVQDTKAFQGWRMEDAGQPDILFNEPFKKHPAITLDFGNHYTGYLTFSIKPSGLKAADAPVRLKFTFAEVPGELNTPLEPYKGGLARSWVQDEIVTVMSVPHEMTIPRRLAGRYLKIELLGISGSFDFVFDKLTFKTQTSVTNEAPALASTTDPLVRDIYKVGLNTLKECMQTVYEDGPKRDRRLWIGDLYLEALANAHTFKNHELTKHCLYLLAAFANDEGLL
;
A
#
# COMPACT_ATOMS: atom_id res chain seq x y z
N MET A 1 38.29 -61.83 46.95
CA MET A 1 37.12 -62.69 46.73
C MET A 1 35.83 -61.90 47.11
N LYS A 2 34.85 -62.09 46.33
CA LYS A 2 33.45 -61.61 46.32
C LYS A 2 33.18 -60.43 45.42
N LYS A 3 32.59 -60.78 44.32
CA LYS A 3 31.85 -59.95 43.35
C LYS A 3 30.57 -59.45 44.03
N ILE A 4 30.20 -58.24 43.74
CA ILE A 4 28.80 -57.77 43.85
C ILE A 4 28.42 -57.20 42.52
N LEU A 5 27.52 -57.89 41.84
CA LEU A 5 26.63 -57.38 40.76
C LEU A 5 25.59 -56.46 41.40
N LEU A 6 25.37 -55.30 40.83
CA LEU A 6 24.08 -54.60 41.01
C LEU A 6 23.69 -53.90 39.71
N THR A 7 22.79 -54.56 39.01
CA THR A 7 21.55 -54.14 38.43
C THR A 7 21.51 -52.80 37.70
N ALA A 8 21.52 -52.92 36.36
CA ALA A 8 20.92 -51.98 35.47
C ALA A 8 19.39 -52.14 35.53
N GLY A 9 18.72 -51.11 35.80
CA GLY A 9 17.25 -51.09 35.76
C GLY A 9 16.70 -49.75 36.11
N PHE A 10 15.92 -49.17 35.24
CA PHE A 10 15.18 -47.90 35.33
C PHE A 10 15.82 -46.69 34.66
N THR A 11 15.59 -46.56 33.35
CA THR A 11 15.28 -45.27 32.70
C THR A 11 14.69 -45.54 31.32
N LEU A 12 13.44 -45.94 31.25
CA LEU A 12 12.67 -46.04 30.03
C LEU A 12 11.21 -45.70 30.34
N PHE A 13 10.94 -44.45 30.72
CA PHE A 13 9.57 -43.89 30.74
C PHE A 13 9.63 -42.37 30.92
N ALA A 14 10.02 -41.63 29.93
CA ALA A 14 9.78 -40.17 29.87
C ALA A 14 9.85 -39.55 28.48
N TRP A 15 9.76 -40.34 27.41
CA TRP A 15 9.84 -39.78 26.06
C TRP A 15 8.57 -39.93 25.21
N GLY A 16 7.48 -40.37 25.81
CA GLY A 16 6.24 -40.58 25.08
C GLY A 16 5.24 -39.41 25.08
N SER A 17 5.41 -38.43 26.00
CA SER A 17 4.37 -37.39 26.16
C SER A 17 4.60 -36.11 25.42
N THR A 18 5.82 -35.80 24.99
CA THR A 18 6.11 -34.56 24.26
C THR A 18 5.82 -34.66 22.76
N CYS A 19 5.78 -35.85 22.19
CA CYS A 19 5.55 -36.03 20.76
C CYS A 19 4.06 -35.90 20.35
N LEU A 20 3.13 -36.11 21.27
CA LEU A 20 1.68 -36.01 21.00
C LEU A 20 1.17 -34.56 21.03
N ALA A 21 1.77 -33.69 21.85
CA ALA A 21 1.38 -32.28 21.90
C ALA A 21 1.81 -31.53 20.64
N GLN A 22 3.00 -31.81 20.13
CA GLN A 22 3.49 -31.20 18.88
C GLN A 22 2.67 -31.63 17.65
N SER A 23 2.18 -32.87 17.59
CA SER A 23 1.40 -33.34 16.45
C SER A 23 0.01 -32.72 16.38
N THR A 24 -0.61 -32.42 17.51
CA THR A 24 -1.94 -31.79 17.58
C THR A 24 -1.89 -30.32 17.16
N TYR A 25 -0.90 -29.57 17.63
CA TYR A 25 -0.74 -28.18 17.24
C TYR A 25 -0.55 -27.98 15.74
N PHE A 26 0.35 -28.71 15.10
CA PHE A 26 0.56 -28.65 13.65
C PHE A 26 -0.66 -29.07 12.84
N SER A 27 -1.50 -29.98 13.35
CA SER A 27 -2.75 -30.34 12.68
C SER A 27 -3.77 -29.20 12.76
N ASP A 28 -3.88 -28.54 13.90
CA ASP A 28 -4.79 -27.43 14.10
C ASP A 28 -4.37 -26.19 13.29
N SER A 29 -3.07 -25.88 13.22
CA SER A 29 -2.54 -24.81 12.36
C SER A 29 -2.89 -24.99 10.89
N LYS A 30 -2.79 -26.22 10.35
CA LYS A 30 -3.21 -26.53 8.97
C LYS A 30 -4.70 -26.33 8.77
N GLU A 31 -5.52 -26.72 9.73
CA GLU A 31 -6.97 -26.54 9.66
C GLU A 31 -7.34 -25.05 9.71
N TRP A 32 -6.67 -24.25 10.55
CA TRP A 32 -6.85 -22.78 10.58
C TRP A 32 -6.45 -22.13 9.28
N LEU A 33 -5.32 -22.52 8.69
CA LEU A 33 -4.91 -22.03 7.36
C LEU A 33 -5.93 -22.38 6.28
N ARG A 34 -6.48 -23.61 6.30
CA ARG A 34 -7.53 -24.03 5.37
C ARG A 34 -8.80 -23.17 5.52
N LYS A 35 -9.21 -22.87 6.75
CA LYS A 35 -10.35 -21.97 7.03
C LYS A 35 -10.05 -20.54 6.59
N ALA A 36 -8.83 -20.05 6.83
CA ALA A 36 -8.41 -18.73 6.37
C ALA A 36 -8.51 -18.63 4.85
N GLU A 37 -7.96 -19.59 4.11
CA GLU A 37 -7.99 -19.56 2.64
C GLU A 37 -9.42 -19.62 2.10
N ALA A 38 -10.33 -20.36 2.76
CA ALA A 38 -11.74 -20.40 2.37
C ALA A 38 -12.50 -19.07 2.57
N CYS A 39 -11.99 -18.19 3.43
CA CYS A 39 -12.57 -16.86 3.70
C CYS A 39 -11.76 -15.71 3.08
N LYS A 40 -10.71 -16.02 2.32
CA LYS A 40 -9.85 -15.01 1.69
C LYS A 40 -10.66 -14.13 0.74
N PRO A 41 -10.67 -12.80 0.95
CA PRO A 41 -11.46 -11.91 0.12
C PRO A 41 -10.86 -11.77 -1.28
N GLU A 42 -11.73 -11.63 -2.26
CA GLU A 42 -11.32 -11.16 -3.59
C GLU A 42 -11.10 -9.66 -3.57
N LEU A 43 -10.09 -9.21 -4.31
CA LEU A 43 -9.83 -7.79 -4.48
C LEU A 43 -10.61 -7.24 -5.66
N SER A 44 -11.27 -6.13 -5.44
CA SER A 44 -11.85 -5.28 -6.49
C SER A 44 -10.82 -4.28 -6.98
N TYR A 45 -10.87 -3.94 -8.26
CA TYR A 45 -9.94 -3.04 -8.92
C TYR A 45 -10.67 -1.93 -9.65
N GLN A 46 -10.13 -0.72 -9.59
CA GLN A 46 -10.60 0.41 -10.37
C GLN A 46 -9.38 1.10 -11.01
N THR A 47 -9.50 1.48 -12.27
CA THR A 47 -8.48 2.30 -12.94
C THR A 47 -8.91 3.76 -12.87
N ILE A 48 -8.05 4.60 -12.29
CA ILE A 48 -8.25 6.03 -12.17
C ILE A 48 -7.14 6.80 -12.87
N SER A 49 -7.44 8.05 -13.23
CA SER A 49 -6.49 9.02 -13.78
C SER A 49 -6.38 10.23 -12.85
N PRO A 50 -5.30 10.99 -12.90
CA PRO A 50 -5.20 12.24 -12.16
C PRO A 50 -6.32 13.21 -12.60
N VAL A 51 -6.86 13.96 -11.64
CA VAL A 51 -7.97 14.89 -11.88
C VAL A 51 -7.50 16.31 -12.15
N LYS A 52 -6.27 16.66 -11.73
CA LYS A 52 -5.66 17.97 -12.00
C LYS A 52 -4.15 17.97 -11.75
N VAL A 53 -3.51 18.98 -12.31
CA VAL A 53 -2.15 19.39 -11.95
C VAL A 53 -2.24 20.34 -10.75
N VAL A 54 -1.34 20.17 -9.78
CA VAL A 54 -1.28 21.02 -8.60
C VAL A 54 0.15 21.49 -8.34
N ARG A 55 0.25 22.56 -7.57
CA ARG A 55 1.50 23.14 -7.11
C ARG A 55 1.46 23.23 -5.58
N SER A 56 2.48 22.71 -4.90
CA SER A 56 2.62 22.94 -3.46
C SER A 56 3.13 24.34 -3.18
N VAL A 57 2.46 25.01 -2.25
CA VAL A 57 2.82 26.36 -1.78
C VAL A 57 2.94 26.37 -0.27
N GLN A 58 3.86 27.18 0.22
CA GLN A 58 4.08 27.35 1.66
C GLN A 58 2.90 28.10 2.27
N ASP A 59 2.34 27.56 3.35
CA ASP A 59 1.25 28.19 4.09
C ASP A 59 1.36 27.80 5.57
N THR A 60 1.77 28.73 6.41
CA THR A 60 2.00 28.48 7.84
C THR A 60 0.74 28.08 8.62
N LYS A 61 -0.45 28.28 8.04
CA LYS A 61 -1.73 27.87 8.63
C LYS A 61 -2.17 26.47 8.19
N ALA A 62 -1.55 25.95 7.12
CA ALA A 62 -1.88 24.61 6.60
C ALA A 62 -1.15 23.52 7.38
N PHE A 63 -1.68 22.29 7.30
CA PHE A 63 -1.06 21.12 7.88
C PHE A 63 0.39 20.95 7.36
N GLN A 64 1.33 20.78 8.28
CA GLN A 64 2.78 20.71 8.00
C GLN A 64 3.34 21.93 7.24
N GLY A 65 2.65 23.06 7.23
CA GLY A 65 3.12 24.30 6.58
C GLY A 65 2.98 24.31 5.05
N TRP A 66 2.21 23.40 4.45
CA TRP A 66 2.06 23.27 3.00
C TRP A 66 0.61 23.04 2.59
N ARG A 67 0.20 23.65 1.49
CA ARG A 67 -1.08 23.38 0.81
C ARG A 67 -0.90 23.22 -0.68
N MET A 68 -1.90 22.63 -1.36
CA MET A 68 -1.93 22.54 -2.82
C MET A 68 -2.75 23.68 -3.41
N GLU A 69 -2.25 24.25 -4.50
CA GLU A 69 -2.99 25.12 -5.41
C GLU A 69 -3.21 24.43 -6.73
N ASP A 70 -4.35 24.71 -7.36
CA ASP A 70 -4.63 24.27 -8.73
C ASP A 70 -3.60 24.92 -9.68
N ALA A 71 -3.01 24.14 -10.55
CA ALA A 71 -2.01 24.57 -11.52
C ALA A 71 -2.39 24.12 -12.96
N GLY A 72 -3.58 23.58 -13.18
CA GLY A 72 -4.11 23.24 -14.49
C GLY A 72 -4.61 21.82 -14.64
N GLN A 73 -4.80 21.41 -15.89
CA GLN A 73 -5.37 20.11 -16.24
C GLN A 73 -4.26 19.10 -16.56
N PRO A 74 -4.50 17.80 -16.33
CA PRO A 74 -3.53 16.73 -16.62
C PRO A 74 -3.17 16.59 -18.09
N ASP A 75 -3.95 17.16 -19.01
CA ASP A 75 -3.73 17.13 -20.46
C ASP A 75 -2.36 17.64 -20.88
N ILE A 76 -1.74 18.49 -20.07
CA ILE A 76 -0.38 18.99 -20.29
C ILE A 76 0.64 17.84 -20.42
N LEU A 77 0.45 16.73 -19.69
CA LEU A 77 1.31 15.55 -19.76
C LEU A 77 1.27 14.87 -21.13
N PHE A 78 0.10 14.90 -21.77
CA PHE A 78 -0.18 14.16 -23.01
C PHE A 78 0.07 15.00 -24.27
N ASN A 79 0.00 16.31 -24.13
CA ASN A 79 0.03 17.25 -25.25
C ASN A 79 1.33 18.05 -25.36
N GLU A 80 2.10 18.16 -24.27
CA GLU A 80 3.31 18.97 -24.27
C GLU A 80 4.58 18.14 -24.00
N PRO A 81 5.70 18.45 -24.71
CA PRO A 81 6.99 17.83 -24.43
C PRO A 81 7.41 17.98 -22.98
N PHE A 82 7.80 16.87 -22.34
CA PHE A 82 8.00 16.84 -20.87
C PHE A 82 9.19 17.70 -20.41
N LYS A 83 10.17 17.97 -21.26
CA LYS A 83 11.26 18.90 -20.93
C LYS A 83 10.80 20.32 -20.62
N LYS A 84 9.62 20.74 -21.11
CA LYS A 84 9.02 22.03 -20.76
C LYS A 84 8.58 22.08 -19.29
N HIS A 85 8.25 20.92 -18.73
CA HIS A 85 7.75 20.75 -17.40
C HIS A 85 8.54 19.66 -16.66
N PRO A 86 9.85 19.88 -16.37
CA PRO A 86 10.75 18.81 -15.87
C PRO A 86 10.37 18.29 -14.49
N ALA A 87 9.41 18.95 -13.83
CA ALA A 87 8.74 18.47 -12.63
C ALA A 87 7.26 18.86 -12.68
N ILE A 88 6.36 17.89 -12.45
CA ILE A 88 4.91 18.10 -12.40
C ILE A 88 4.32 17.32 -11.23
N THR A 89 3.35 17.92 -10.56
CA THR A 89 2.62 17.26 -9.48
C THR A 89 1.16 17.08 -9.86
N LEU A 90 0.66 15.87 -9.69
CA LEU A 90 -0.69 15.44 -10.02
C LEU A 90 -1.48 15.17 -8.74
N ASP A 91 -2.76 15.51 -8.74
CA ASP A 91 -3.73 15.16 -7.71
C ASP A 91 -4.72 14.12 -8.27
N PHE A 92 -4.87 12.98 -7.62
CA PHE A 92 -5.86 11.96 -7.97
C PHE A 92 -7.25 12.24 -7.35
N GLY A 93 -7.41 13.36 -6.59
CA GLY A 93 -8.67 13.77 -5.98
C GLY A 93 -8.97 13.09 -4.65
N ASN A 94 -8.44 11.90 -4.41
CA ASN A 94 -8.56 11.17 -3.15
C ASN A 94 -7.28 10.35 -2.89
N HIS A 95 -7.15 9.82 -1.69
CA HIS A 95 -6.14 8.82 -1.36
C HIS A 95 -6.55 7.45 -1.93
N TYR A 96 -5.58 6.76 -2.53
CA TYR A 96 -5.76 5.44 -3.13
C TYR A 96 -4.56 4.54 -2.90
N THR A 97 -4.81 3.24 -2.89
CA THR A 97 -3.80 2.18 -2.80
C THR A 97 -3.83 1.33 -4.08
N GLY A 98 -2.67 1.12 -4.72
CA GLY A 98 -2.64 0.38 -5.98
C GLY A 98 -1.30 0.45 -6.72
N TYR A 99 -1.34 0.35 -8.03
CA TYR A 99 -0.16 0.30 -8.91
C TYR A 99 -0.23 1.37 -9.99
N LEU A 100 0.86 2.09 -10.17
CA LEU A 100 1.00 3.09 -11.23
C LEU A 100 1.42 2.41 -12.53
N THR A 101 0.67 2.67 -13.60
CA THR A 101 1.04 2.34 -14.99
C THR A 101 1.16 3.63 -15.79
N PHE A 102 2.25 3.77 -16.52
CA PHE A 102 2.46 4.88 -17.44
C PHE A 102 3.05 4.38 -18.76
N SER A 103 2.80 5.12 -19.83
CA SER A 103 3.54 4.95 -21.07
C SER A 103 4.04 6.30 -21.58
N ILE A 104 5.18 6.29 -22.26
CA ILE A 104 5.76 7.46 -22.89
C ILE A 104 6.04 7.16 -24.36
N LYS A 105 5.93 8.21 -25.19
CA LYS A 105 6.24 8.16 -26.62
C LYS A 105 7.08 9.37 -27.04
N PRO A 106 7.88 9.28 -28.13
CA PRO A 106 8.65 10.41 -28.62
C PRO A 106 7.73 11.60 -28.92
N SER A 107 8.19 12.80 -28.58
CA SER A 107 7.57 14.04 -28.99
C SER A 107 8.18 14.53 -30.30
N GLY A 108 7.36 14.65 -31.34
CA GLY A 108 7.83 15.04 -32.68
C GLY A 108 8.46 13.89 -33.48
N LEU A 109 9.29 14.22 -34.45
CA LEU A 109 9.83 13.26 -35.43
C LEU A 109 11.16 12.61 -35.01
N LYS A 110 11.79 13.08 -33.94
CA LYS A 110 13.08 12.55 -33.50
C LYS A 110 12.88 11.27 -32.69
N ALA A 111 13.55 10.23 -33.11
CA ALA A 111 13.59 8.97 -32.35
C ALA A 111 14.36 9.12 -31.02
N ALA A 112 14.01 8.32 -30.05
CA ALA A 112 14.75 8.23 -28.79
C ALA A 112 16.14 7.62 -29.06
N ASP A 113 17.19 8.34 -28.67
CA ASP A 113 18.60 7.97 -28.83
C ASP A 113 19.28 7.61 -27.49
N ALA A 114 18.56 7.72 -26.39
CA ALA A 114 19.03 7.37 -25.04
C ALA A 114 17.86 7.05 -24.10
N PRO A 115 18.13 6.37 -22.98
CA PRO A 115 17.12 6.14 -21.96
C PRO A 115 16.57 7.43 -21.34
N VAL A 116 15.33 7.36 -20.86
CA VAL A 116 14.70 8.41 -20.05
C VAL A 116 14.72 7.98 -18.59
N ARG A 117 15.22 8.83 -17.71
CA ARG A 117 15.24 8.57 -16.26
C ARG A 117 14.26 9.48 -15.55
N LEU A 118 13.29 8.85 -14.89
CA LEU A 118 12.20 9.52 -14.16
C LEU A 118 12.23 9.17 -12.69
N LYS A 119 11.79 10.11 -11.85
CA LYS A 119 11.48 9.86 -10.45
C LYS A 119 10.00 10.12 -10.22
N PHE A 120 9.35 9.17 -9.56
CA PHE A 120 7.97 9.24 -9.11
C PHE A 120 7.95 9.28 -7.58
N THR A 121 7.36 10.31 -7.00
CA THR A 121 7.20 10.43 -5.54
C THR A 121 5.72 10.46 -5.21
N PHE A 122 5.24 9.44 -4.49
CA PHE A 122 3.88 9.38 -3.97
C PHE A 122 3.81 10.01 -2.59
N ALA A 123 2.74 10.78 -2.36
CA ALA A 123 2.52 11.47 -1.10
C ALA A 123 1.04 11.46 -0.70
N GLU A 124 0.79 11.38 0.58
CA GLU A 124 -0.54 11.50 1.18
C GLU A 124 -0.90 12.97 1.39
N VAL A 125 0.08 13.76 1.80
CA VAL A 125 -0.07 15.18 2.14
C VAL A 125 1.00 16.03 1.45
N PRO A 126 0.72 17.35 1.23
CA PRO A 126 1.64 18.25 0.50
C PRO A 126 3.04 18.35 1.11
N GLY A 127 3.15 18.28 2.45
CA GLY A 127 4.42 18.39 3.17
C GLY A 127 5.43 17.29 2.77
N GLU A 128 4.96 16.10 2.45
CA GLU A 128 5.83 14.98 2.04
C GLU A 128 6.56 15.24 0.71
N LEU A 129 5.94 15.98 -0.21
CA LEU A 129 6.56 16.34 -1.49
C LEU A 129 7.62 17.44 -1.37
N ASN A 130 7.62 18.19 -0.27
CA ASN A 130 8.49 19.33 -0.04
C ASN A 130 9.56 19.07 1.03
N THR A 131 9.51 17.93 1.68
CA THR A 131 10.54 17.50 2.62
C THR A 131 11.61 16.71 1.85
N PRO A 132 12.87 17.17 1.85
CA PRO A 132 13.95 16.42 1.22
C PRO A 132 14.06 15.01 1.80
N LEU A 133 14.10 14.01 0.92
CA LEU A 133 14.24 12.61 1.34
C LEU A 133 15.69 12.23 1.65
N GLU A 134 16.65 12.98 1.11
CA GLU A 134 18.07 12.76 1.36
C GLU A 134 18.75 14.00 1.96
N PRO A 135 19.64 13.86 2.94
CA PRO A 135 19.95 12.62 3.66
C PRO A 135 18.79 12.17 4.55
N TYR A 136 18.41 10.87 4.43
CA TYR A 136 17.28 10.33 5.18
C TYR A 136 17.56 10.34 6.69
N LYS A 137 16.66 10.94 7.46
CA LYS A 137 16.76 11.07 8.93
C LYS A 137 15.55 10.48 9.68
N GLY A 138 14.71 9.70 8.98
CA GLY A 138 13.53 9.10 9.59
C GLY A 138 13.87 7.94 10.53
N GLY A 139 13.00 7.64 11.48
CA GLY A 139 13.14 6.52 12.42
C GLY A 139 12.83 5.14 11.84
N LEU A 140 12.28 5.09 10.62
CA LEU A 140 11.92 3.86 9.91
C LEU A 140 12.90 3.58 8.77
N ALA A 141 12.87 2.37 8.23
CA ALA A 141 13.70 2.04 7.07
C ALA A 141 13.39 2.95 5.88
N ARG A 142 14.44 3.49 5.24
CA ARG A 142 14.35 4.36 4.05
C ARG A 142 13.52 3.73 2.91
N SER A 143 13.55 2.40 2.80
CA SER A 143 12.81 1.64 1.79
C SER A 143 11.29 1.78 1.86
N TRP A 144 10.74 2.24 2.97
CA TRP A 144 9.30 2.52 3.09
C TRP A 144 8.87 3.81 2.40
N VAL A 145 9.80 4.74 2.16
CA VAL A 145 9.46 5.98 1.45
C VAL A 145 9.13 5.65 0.00
N GLN A 146 8.03 6.22 -0.48
CA GLN A 146 7.47 5.90 -1.79
C GLN A 146 7.99 6.87 -2.86
N ASP A 147 9.27 6.77 -3.15
CA ASP A 147 9.92 7.40 -4.29
C ASP A 147 10.57 6.32 -5.16
N GLU A 148 10.15 6.26 -6.40
CA GLU A 148 10.62 5.26 -7.37
C GLU A 148 11.41 5.94 -8.48
N ILE A 149 12.64 5.48 -8.69
CA ILE A 149 13.45 5.94 -9.83
C ILE A 149 13.46 4.84 -10.89
N VAL A 150 12.94 5.17 -12.05
CA VAL A 150 12.88 4.24 -13.18
C VAL A 150 13.71 4.74 -14.35
N THR A 151 14.35 3.82 -15.07
CA THR A 151 15.06 4.10 -16.31
C THR A 151 14.33 3.37 -17.45
N VAL A 152 13.68 4.14 -18.31
CA VAL A 152 12.99 3.63 -19.49
C VAL A 152 14.01 3.52 -20.61
N MET A 153 14.42 2.29 -20.93
CA MET A 153 15.53 1.99 -21.85
C MET A 153 15.19 2.24 -23.32
N SER A 154 13.92 2.12 -23.68
CA SER A 154 13.43 2.33 -25.05
C SER A 154 12.13 3.12 -25.06
N VAL A 155 11.92 3.95 -26.05
CA VAL A 155 10.70 4.76 -26.22
C VAL A 155 10.20 4.55 -27.66
N PRO A 156 8.91 4.21 -27.92
CA PRO A 156 7.81 4.18 -26.93
C PRO A 156 7.87 2.96 -26.00
N HIS A 157 7.35 3.12 -24.77
CA HIS A 157 7.31 2.05 -23.76
C HIS A 157 6.18 2.26 -22.76
N GLU A 158 5.52 1.17 -22.36
CA GLU A 158 4.59 1.13 -21.23
C GLU A 158 5.24 0.38 -20.07
N MET A 159 5.11 0.89 -18.85
CA MET A 159 5.64 0.30 -17.63
C MET A 159 4.65 0.41 -16.49
N THR A 160 4.53 -0.67 -15.71
CA THR A 160 3.88 -0.65 -14.39
C THR A 160 4.96 -0.68 -13.33
N ILE A 161 4.91 0.25 -12.37
CA ILE A 161 5.81 0.20 -11.20
C ILE A 161 5.46 -1.04 -10.39
N PRO A 162 6.41 -1.98 -10.14
CA PRO A 162 6.11 -3.30 -9.54
C PRO A 162 5.87 -3.23 -8.04
N ARG A 163 5.83 -2.05 -7.45
CA ARG A 163 5.55 -1.81 -6.04
C ARG A 163 4.15 -1.25 -5.89
N ARG A 164 3.34 -1.80 -4.96
CA ARG A 164 2.09 -1.19 -4.56
C ARG A 164 2.39 0.14 -3.85
N LEU A 165 1.71 1.18 -4.26
CA LEU A 165 1.87 2.55 -3.80
C LEU A 165 0.58 3.00 -3.10
N ALA A 166 0.68 3.98 -2.21
CA ALA A 166 -0.46 4.56 -1.53
C ALA A 166 -0.26 6.08 -1.39
N GLY A 167 -1.26 6.85 -1.77
CA GLY A 167 -1.20 8.31 -1.71
C GLY A 167 -2.29 8.98 -2.53
N ARG A 168 -2.33 10.30 -2.41
CA ARG A 168 -3.21 11.17 -3.18
C ARG A 168 -2.46 11.92 -4.29
N TYR A 169 -1.21 12.30 -4.00
CA TYR A 169 -0.40 13.13 -4.89
C TYR A 169 0.72 12.32 -5.50
N LEU A 170 1.02 12.63 -6.76
CA LEU A 170 2.14 12.06 -7.49
C LEU A 170 2.99 13.20 -8.07
N LYS A 171 4.24 13.33 -7.63
CA LYS A 171 5.24 14.19 -8.27
C LYS A 171 6.07 13.37 -9.24
N ILE A 172 6.19 13.83 -10.47
CA ILE A 172 7.03 13.25 -11.53
C ILE A 172 8.16 14.23 -11.81
N GLU A 173 9.39 13.74 -11.75
CA GLU A 173 10.60 14.56 -11.99
C GLU A 173 11.46 13.91 -13.10
N LEU A 174 11.86 14.69 -14.06
CA LEU A 174 12.80 14.27 -15.12
C LEU A 174 14.22 14.36 -14.57
N LEU A 175 14.86 13.20 -14.35
CA LEU A 175 16.23 13.13 -13.84
C LEU A 175 17.28 13.11 -14.94
N GLY A 176 16.92 12.60 -16.13
CA GLY A 176 17.85 12.50 -17.24
C GLY A 176 17.18 12.11 -18.55
N ILE A 177 17.64 12.72 -19.63
CA ILE A 177 17.22 12.44 -20.99
C ILE A 177 18.29 12.99 -21.96
N SER A 178 18.39 12.44 -23.16
CA SER A 178 19.23 13.01 -24.21
C SER A 178 18.85 14.44 -24.58
N GLY A 179 19.82 15.23 -25.04
CA GLY A 179 19.57 16.57 -25.55
C GLY A 179 18.79 16.59 -26.89
N SER A 180 18.86 15.49 -27.65
CA SER A 180 18.39 15.41 -29.02
C SER A 180 16.91 15.09 -29.19
N PHE A 181 16.25 14.45 -28.21
CA PHE A 181 14.83 14.14 -28.26
C PHE A 181 14.07 14.57 -27.02
N ASP A 182 12.75 14.56 -27.10
CA ASP A 182 11.83 14.78 -26.00
C ASP A 182 10.68 13.77 -26.09
N PHE A 183 9.87 13.67 -25.04
CA PHE A 183 8.76 12.74 -24.99
C PHE A 183 7.51 13.40 -24.40
N VAL A 184 6.38 12.77 -24.63
CA VAL A 184 5.11 13.03 -23.94
C VAL A 184 4.66 11.73 -23.26
N PHE A 185 3.87 11.85 -22.22
CA PHE A 185 3.13 10.70 -21.72
C PHE A 185 2.04 10.34 -22.73
N ASP A 186 1.82 9.04 -22.95
CA ASP A 186 0.72 8.52 -23.76
C ASP A 186 -0.39 7.98 -22.86
N LYS A 187 0.00 7.52 -21.67
CA LYS A 187 -0.88 6.99 -20.63
C LYS A 187 -0.29 7.27 -19.26
N LEU A 188 -1.14 7.58 -18.30
CA LEU A 188 -0.81 7.59 -16.88
C LEU A 188 -2.06 7.25 -16.08
N THR A 189 -2.08 6.07 -15.50
CA THR A 189 -3.22 5.53 -14.76
C THR A 189 -2.78 4.87 -13.47
N PHE A 190 -3.66 4.86 -12.49
CA PHE A 190 -3.44 4.18 -11.23
C PHE A 190 -4.51 3.10 -11.06
N LYS A 191 -4.09 1.83 -11.03
CA LYS A 191 -4.97 0.69 -10.78
C LYS A 191 -5.10 0.49 -9.28
N THR A 192 -6.19 0.99 -8.70
CA THR A 192 -6.49 0.86 -7.28
C THR A 192 -6.97 -0.53 -6.93
N GLN A 193 -6.84 -0.91 -5.66
CA GLN A 193 -7.33 -2.20 -5.16
C GLN A 193 -7.86 -2.09 -3.73
N THR A 194 -8.88 -2.88 -3.41
CA THR A 194 -9.44 -3.05 -2.07
C THR A 194 -10.30 -4.31 -2.04
N SER A 195 -10.52 -4.88 -0.86
CA SER A 195 -11.50 -5.97 -0.66
C SER A 195 -12.92 -5.47 -0.41
N VAL A 196 -13.13 -4.15 -0.39
CA VAL A 196 -14.46 -3.57 -0.19
C VAL A 196 -15.27 -3.67 -1.47
N THR A 197 -16.44 -4.32 -1.38
CA THR A 197 -17.41 -4.47 -2.47
C THR A 197 -18.74 -3.80 -2.18
N ASN A 198 -19.04 -3.51 -0.91
CA ASN A 198 -20.30 -2.90 -0.48
C ASN A 198 -20.09 -1.41 -0.21
N GLU A 199 -21.17 -0.65 -0.37
CA GLU A 199 -21.20 0.74 0.07
C GLU A 199 -21.46 0.82 1.58
N ALA A 200 -20.80 1.77 2.24
CA ALA A 200 -21.08 2.08 3.62
C ALA A 200 -22.37 2.92 3.76
N PRO A 201 -23.11 2.78 4.87
CA PRO A 201 -24.30 3.57 5.08
C PRO A 201 -23.97 5.07 5.17
N ALA A 202 -24.79 5.90 4.52
CA ALA A 202 -24.65 7.34 4.62
C ALA A 202 -25.15 7.85 5.98
N LEU A 203 -24.49 8.89 6.50
CA LEU A 203 -25.01 9.63 7.66
C LEU A 203 -26.24 10.46 7.24
N ALA A 204 -27.12 10.76 8.21
CA ALA A 204 -28.28 11.60 7.98
C ALA A 204 -27.87 12.98 7.40
N SER A 205 -28.68 13.52 6.50
CA SER A 205 -28.43 14.84 5.90
C SER A 205 -28.39 15.99 6.93
N THR A 206 -29.06 15.78 8.05
CA THR A 206 -29.10 16.71 9.21
C THR A 206 -27.83 16.65 10.09
N THR A 207 -26.93 15.67 9.87
CA THR A 207 -25.66 15.59 10.61
C THR A 207 -24.77 16.79 10.27
N ASP A 208 -24.05 17.28 11.26
CA ASP A 208 -23.08 18.37 11.07
C ASP A 208 -22.14 18.11 9.89
N PRO A 209 -21.91 19.08 9.00
CA PRO A 209 -21.05 18.90 7.82
C PRO A 209 -19.64 18.41 8.16
N LEU A 210 -19.02 18.92 9.22
CA LEU A 210 -17.69 18.49 9.66
C LEU A 210 -17.68 17.01 10.06
N VAL A 211 -18.72 16.55 10.77
CA VAL A 211 -18.85 15.13 11.17
C VAL A 211 -18.99 14.25 9.94
N ARG A 212 -19.74 14.69 8.92
CA ARG A 212 -19.86 13.96 7.64
C ARG A 212 -18.54 13.87 6.90
N ASP A 213 -17.74 14.95 6.91
CA ASP A 213 -16.42 14.96 6.28
C ASP A 213 -15.46 14.04 7.03
N ILE A 214 -15.44 14.06 8.36
CA ILE A 214 -14.65 13.14 9.18
C ILE A 214 -15.05 11.69 8.90
N TYR A 215 -16.35 11.39 8.84
CA TYR A 215 -16.86 10.06 8.53
C TYR A 215 -16.41 9.58 7.15
N LYS A 216 -16.52 10.44 6.13
CA LYS A 216 -16.08 10.16 4.77
C LYS A 216 -14.60 9.83 4.69
N VAL A 217 -13.76 10.62 5.37
CA VAL A 217 -12.31 10.37 5.44
C VAL A 217 -12.03 9.04 6.16
N GLY A 218 -12.70 8.78 7.28
CA GLY A 218 -12.57 7.51 8.02
C GLY A 218 -12.98 6.30 7.18
N LEU A 219 -14.08 6.38 6.43
CA LEU A 219 -14.49 5.32 5.50
C LEU A 219 -13.44 5.08 4.42
N ASN A 220 -12.87 6.14 3.84
CA ASN A 220 -11.82 5.99 2.84
C ASN A 220 -10.58 5.34 3.43
N THR A 221 -10.15 5.76 4.62
CA THR A 221 -9.01 5.18 5.33
C THR A 221 -9.23 3.68 5.58
N LEU A 222 -10.38 3.31 6.14
CA LEU A 222 -10.72 1.90 6.36
C LEU A 222 -10.70 1.09 5.06
N LYS A 223 -11.33 1.63 4.00
CA LYS A 223 -11.35 0.99 2.68
C LYS A 223 -9.96 0.72 2.14
N GLU A 224 -9.03 1.67 2.30
CA GLU A 224 -7.65 1.54 1.82
C GLU A 224 -6.82 0.54 2.65
N CYS A 225 -7.16 0.35 3.93
CA CYS A 225 -6.57 -0.67 4.80
C CYS A 225 -7.17 -2.07 4.58
N MET A 226 -8.39 -2.17 4.04
CA MET A 226 -9.06 -3.45 3.73
C MET A 226 -8.53 -4.03 2.42
N GLN A 227 -7.45 -4.78 2.51
CA GLN A 227 -6.80 -5.48 1.39
C GLN A 227 -7.09 -6.98 1.44
N THR A 228 -6.12 -7.86 1.18
CA THR A 228 -6.27 -9.31 1.44
C THR A 228 -6.34 -9.61 2.94
N VAL A 229 -5.82 -8.72 3.76
CA VAL A 229 -5.97 -8.66 5.21
C VAL A 229 -6.33 -7.24 5.61
N TYR A 230 -6.69 -7.01 6.86
CA TYR A 230 -6.62 -5.66 7.42
C TYR A 230 -5.16 -5.27 7.57
N GLU A 231 -4.79 -4.15 7.00
CA GLU A 231 -3.43 -3.60 7.04
C GLU A 231 -3.38 -2.40 7.98
N ASP A 232 -2.44 -2.39 8.91
CA ASP A 232 -2.16 -1.26 9.81
C ASP A 232 -1.90 0.07 9.07
N GLY A 233 -1.50 -0.02 7.80
CA GLY A 233 -1.36 1.12 6.91
C GLY A 233 -0.92 0.71 5.51
N PRO A 234 -1.63 1.15 4.46
CA PRO A 234 -1.37 0.73 3.08
C PRO A 234 -0.07 1.30 2.51
N LYS A 235 0.48 2.35 3.12
CA LYS A 235 1.74 2.98 2.73
C LYS A 235 2.95 2.28 3.34
N ARG A 236 2.87 1.88 4.60
CA ARG A 236 3.95 1.33 5.40
C ARG A 236 3.47 0.11 6.18
N ASP A 237 4.36 -0.80 6.55
CA ASP A 237 4.19 -2.09 7.21
C ASP A 237 3.26 -3.04 6.43
N ARG A 238 2.02 -2.67 6.11
CA ARG A 238 1.06 -3.46 5.32
C ARG A 238 0.83 -4.83 5.92
N ARG A 239 0.79 -4.89 7.26
CA ARG A 239 0.73 -6.13 8.03
C ARG A 239 -0.55 -6.22 8.80
N LEU A 240 -0.95 -7.46 9.03
CA LEU A 240 -2.03 -7.79 9.93
C LEU A 240 -1.51 -7.74 11.38
N TRP A 241 -1.91 -6.71 12.12
CA TRP A 241 -1.69 -6.59 13.57
C TRP A 241 -3.00 -6.79 14.31
N ILE A 242 -2.98 -7.49 15.46
CA ILE A 242 -4.22 -7.83 16.19
C ILE A 242 -4.91 -6.59 16.78
N GLY A 243 -4.14 -5.57 17.16
CA GLY A 243 -4.67 -4.31 17.69
C GLY A 243 -5.44 -3.54 16.63
N ASP A 244 -4.87 -3.43 15.43
CA ASP A 244 -5.48 -2.77 14.26
C ASP A 244 -6.71 -3.56 13.79
N LEU A 245 -6.59 -4.88 13.65
CA LEU A 245 -7.70 -5.77 13.32
C LEU A 245 -8.91 -5.54 14.22
N TYR A 246 -8.72 -5.38 15.54
CA TYR A 246 -9.83 -5.18 16.46
C TYR A 246 -10.66 -3.94 16.11
N LEU A 247 -10.00 -2.81 15.90
CA LEU A 247 -10.66 -1.55 15.58
C LEU A 247 -11.25 -1.54 14.18
N GLU A 248 -10.51 -2.04 13.20
CA GLU A 248 -10.95 -2.10 11.79
C GLU A 248 -12.12 -3.05 11.60
N ALA A 249 -12.12 -4.22 12.27
CA ALA A 249 -13.23 -5.17 12.22
C ALA A 249 -14.51 -4.60 12.83
N LEU A 250 -14.41 -3.84 13.93
CA LEU A 250 -15.56 -3.15 14.52
C LEU A 250 -16.11 -2.09 13.54
N ALA A 251 -15.25 -1.27 12.96
CA ALA A 251 -15.66 -0.26 11.98
C ALA A 251 -16.29 -0.91 10.73
N ASN A 252 -15.65 -1.98 10.19
CA ASN A 252 -16.16 -2.73 9.06
C ASN A 252 -17.53 -3.36 9.32
N ALA A 253 -17.77 -3.91 10.52
CA ALA A 253 -19.05 -4.52 10.89
C ALA A 253 -20.23 -3.52 10.79
N HIS A 254 -19.98 -2.24 11.05
CA HIS A 254 -20.97 -1.17 10.96
C HIS A 254 -21.02 -0.44 9.63
N THR A 255 -20.02 -0.65 8.76
CA THR A 255 -19.87 0.07 7.49
C THR A 255 -19.97 -0.87 6.29
N PHE A 256 -18.88 -1.43 5.84
CA PHE A 256 -18.81 -2.24 4.62
C PHE A 256 -19.32 -3.66 4.78
N LYS A 257 -19.35 -4.19 6.01
CA LYS A 257 -19.87 -5.53 6.37
C LYS A 257 -19.18 -6.68 5.64
N ASN A 258 -17.90 -6.51 5.31
CA ASN A 258 -17.09 -7.60 4.76
C ASN A 258 -16.63 -8.55 5.86
N HIS A 259 -17.51 -9.43 6.31
CA HIS A 259 -17.26 -10.36 7.40
C HIS A 259 -16.27 -11.47 7.02
N GLU A 260 -16.14 -11.80 5.73
CA GLU A 260 -15.19 -12.81 5.27
C GLU A 260 -13.74 -12.35 5.47
N LEU A 261 -13.44 -11.07 5.22
CA LEU A 261 -12.14 -10.49 5.55
C LEU A 261 -11.81 -10.64 7.04
N THR A 262 -12.77 -10.35 7.91
CA THR A 262 -12.58 -10.49 9.38
C THR A 262 -12.29 -11.94 9.77
N LYS A 263 -13.06 -12.89 9.23
CA LYS A 263 -12.83 -14.33 9.47
C LYS A 263 -11.47 -14.77 8.95
N HIS A 264 -11.10 -14.35 7.74
CA HIS A 264 -9.79 -14.63 7.15
C HIS A 264 -8.67 -14.21 8.08
N CYS A 265 -8.69 -12.95 8.55
CA CYS A 265 -7.67 -12.42 9.44
C CYS A 265 -7.60 -13.15 10.78
N LEU A 266 -8.75 -13.46 11.39
CA LEU A 266 -8.80 -14.19 12.67
C LEU A 266 -8.24 -15.62 12.51
N TYR A 267 -8.57 -16.32 11.43
CA TYR A 267 -8.05 -17.66 11.17
C TYR A 267 -6.55 -17.65 10.85
N LEU A 268 -6.04 -16.59 10.16
CA LEU A 268 -4.60 -16.44 9.96
C LEU A 268 -3.87 -16.26 11.29
N LEU A 269 -4.36 -15.39 12.17
CA LEU A 269 -3.76 -15.20 13.49
C LEU A 269 -3.78 -16.51 14.30
N ALA A 270 -4.90 -17.25 14.30
CA ALA A 270 -4.98 -18.55 14.97
C ALA A 270 -3.96 -19.55 14.39
N ALA A 271 -3.71 -19.51 13.09
CA ALA A 271 -2.74 -20.39 12.42
C ALA A 271 -1.28 -20.06 12.75
N PHE A 272 -0.98 -18.81 13.11
CA PHE A 272 0.37 -18.33 13.41
C PHE A 272 0.69 -18.26 14.91
N ALA A 273 -0.26 -18.59 15.77
CA ALA A 273 0.01 -18.68 17.20
C ALA A 273 1.10 -19.72 17.49
N ASN A 274 1.98 -19.43 18.46
CA ASN A 274 3.01 -20.35 18.90
C ASN A 274 2.41 -21.52 19.72
N ASP A 275 3.27 -22.45 20.19
CA ASP A 275 2.85 -23.63 20.96
C ASP A 275 2.14 -23.28 22.30
N GLU A 276 2.32 -22.04 22.78
CA GLU A 276 1.65 -21.51 23.97
C GLU A 276 0.35 -20.77 23.62
N GLY A 277 -0.01 -20.70 22.33
CA GLY A 277 -1.17 -19.96 21.84
C GLY A 277 -0.98 -18.45 21.78
N LEU A 278 0.27 -17.96 21.85
CA LEU A 278 0.61 -16.55 21.75
C LEU A 278 0.90 -16.16 20.30
N LEU A 279 0.53 -14.92 19.93
CA LEU A 279 0.75 -14.31 18.63
C LEU A 279 2.03 -13.47 18.61
#